data_79db0569f974558b2ed62c0f39bedf88
#
_entry.id   79db0569f974558b2ed62c0f39bedf88
#
_cell.length_a   1.000
_cell.length_b   1.000
_cell.length_c   1.000
_cell.angle_alpha   90.00
_cell.angle_beta   90.00
_cell.angle_gamma   90.00
#
_symmetry.space_group_name_H-M   'P 1'
#
loop_
_entity.id
_entity.type
_entity.pdbx_description
1 polymer ?
#
loop_
_entity_poly.entity_id
_entity_poly.type
_entity_poly.pdbx_seq_one_letter_code
_entity_poly.pdbx_strand_id
1 'polypeptide(L)'
;MRKLLVAVLLAAASAVLAVPALAATRSVKVGDDYFVRKGSVPTVTVKKGTKVTWRWTGKDMHNVAVTKGPVKFHSSYKTSGTFSRKLTRTGTYTVVCSIHQPDMRMKLRVTR
;
A
#
# COMPACT_ATOMS: atom_id res chain seq x y z
N MET A 1 0.67 58.55 -0.85
CA MET A 1 0.80 58.07 -0.39
C MET A 1 0.61 56.90 0.02
N ARG A 2 0.64 56.35 0.18
CA ARG A 2 0.52 55.46 0.69
C ARG A 2 -0.05 54.44 0.32
N LYS A 3 -0.35 53.85 0.00
CA LYS A 3 -1.09 53.06 -0.21
C LYS A 3 -0.71 52.07 -0.98
N LEU A 4 -0.16 51.71 -1.38
CA LEU A 4 0.19 50.91 -2.16
C LEU A 4 0.64 49.70 -1.83
N LEU A 5 1.06 49.46 -1.04
CA LEU A 5 1.63 48.38 -0.64
C LEU A 5 0.87 47.26 -0.58
N VAL A 6 -0.11 47.24 -0.48
CA VAL A 6 -0.90 46.20 -0.35
C VAL A 6 -0.80 45.13 -1.30
N ALA A 7 -0.77 45.37 -2.38
CA ALA A 7 -0.78 44.38 -3.35
C ALA A 7 0.13 43.30 -3.23
N VAL A 8 1.15 43.57 -2.82
CA VAL A 8 2.09 42.63 -2.66
C VAL A 8 1.73 41.42 -2.10
N LEU A 9 1.14 41.43 -1.15
CA LEU A 9 0.86 40.28 -0.50
C LEU A 9 0.25 39.26 -1.26
N LEU A 10 -0.55 39.56 -2.04
CA LEU A 10 -1.22 38.61 -2.71
C LEU A 10 -0.40 37.72 -3.49
N ALA A 11 0.49 38.22 -4.09
CA ALA A 11 1.29 37.47 -4.95
C ALA A 11 1.96 36.38 -4.21
N ALA A 12 2.34 36.65 -3.12
CA ALA A 12 3.10 35.73 -2.38
C ALA A 12 2.34 34.50 -2.14
N ALA A 13 1.19 34.67 -1.86
CA ALA A 13 0.40 33.56 -1.48
C ALA A 13 0.34 32.52 -2.54
N SER A 14 0.22 32.92 -3.71
CA SER A 14 0.02 31.93 -4.68
C SER A 14 1.17 31.05 -4.94
N ALA A 15 2.28 31.50 -4.69
CA ALA A 15 3.44 30.76 -5.02
C ALA A 15 3.54 29.45 -4.34
N VAL A 16 2.92 29.37 -3.31
CA VAL A 16 3.10 28.24 -2.57
C VAL A 16 2.45 27.04 -3.00
N LEU A 17 1.61 27.13 -3.86
CA LEU A 17 0.86 26.00 -4.20
C LEU A 17 1.48 24.92 -5.00
N ALA A 18 2.66 25.05 -5.32
CA ALA A 18 3.28 24.10 -6.21
C ALA A 18 3.83 22.82 -5.65
N VAL A 19 3.63 22.52 -4.43
CA VAL A 19 4.22 21.32 -3.86
C VAL A 19 3.42 20.09 -4.24
N PRO A 20 4.03 19.11 -4.90
CA PRO A 20 3.29 17.90 -5.27
C PRO A 20 3.04 17.04 -4.05
N ALA A 21 1.96 16.33 -4.07
CA ALA A 21 1.65 15.41 -3.00
C ALA A 21 2.56 14.20 -3.10
N LEU A 22 2.97 13.67 -1.98
CA LEU A 22 3.75 12.45 -1.95
C LEU A 22 2.80 11.26 -2.14
N ALA A 23 3.29 10.22 -2.77
CA ALA A 23 2.52 9.01 -2.94
C ALA A 23 2.33 8.35 -1.58
N ALA A 24 1.16 7.83 -1.35
CA ALA A 24 0.88 7.12 -0.10
C ALA A 24 1.57 5.77 -0.09
N THR A 25 1.92 5.33 1.10
CA THR A 25 2.49 4.01 1.30
C THR A 25 1.72 3.28 2.38
N ARG A 26 1.70 1.97 2.32
CA ARG A 26 1.08 1.13 3.34
C ARG A 26 1.93 -0.10 3.57
N SER A 27 2.26 -0.37 4.82
CA SER A 27 3.04 -1.55 5.18
C SER A 27 2.12 -2.66 5.63
N VAL A 28 2.40 -3.89 5.20
CA VAL A 28 1.65 -5.08 5.58
C VAL A 28 2.63 -6.09 6.15
N LYS A 29 2.36 -6.53 7.35
CA LYS A 29 3.23 -7.51 8.01
C LYS A 29 2.98 -8.90 7.44
N VAL A 30 4.06 -9.63 7.16
CA VAL A 30 4.02 -11.04 6.80
C VAL A 30 4.64 -11.80 7.96
N GLY A 31 3.82 -12.37 8.80
CA GLY A 31 4.28 -13.18 9.91
C GLY A 31 4.31 -14.64 9.51
N ASP A 32 4.61 -15.52 10.44
CA ASP A 32 4.59 -16.94 10.13
C ASP A 32 3.15 -17.43 10.12
N ASP A 33 2.71 -17.77 8.91
CA ASP A 33 1.39 -18.28 8.59
C ASP A 33 0.25 -17.25 8.69
N TYR A 34 0.56 -15.95 8.66
CA TYR A 34 -0.50 -14.92 8.63
C TYR A 34 -0.02 -13.62 7.98
N PHE A 35 -1.00 -12.83 7.50
CA PHE A 35 -0.76 -11.45 7.10
C PHE A 35 -1.40 -10.55 8.14
N VAL A 36 -0.75 -9.45 8.49
CA VAL A 36 -1.21 -8.42 9.41
C VAL A 36 -1.34 -8.91 10.85
N ARG A 37 -2.18 -9.89 11.11
CA ARG A 37 -2.36 -10.44 12.45
C ARG A 37 -2.84 -11.88 12.39
N LYS A 38 -2.47 -12.62 13.40
CA LYS A 38 -2.76 -14.02 13.49
C LYS A 38 -4.23 -14.28 13.77
N GLY A 39 -4.76 -15.35 13.21
CA GLY A 39 -6.11 -15.82 13.56
C GLY A 39 -7.24 -15.15 12.83
N SER A 40 -6.98 -14.40 11.78
CA SER A 40 -8.04 -13.76 11.04
C SER A 40 -7.68 -13.56 9.58
N VAL A 41 -8.68 -13.21 8.78
CA VAL A 41 -8.48 -12.82 7.39
C VAL A 41 -8.71 -11.32 7.33
N PRO A 42 -7.67 -10.52 7.45
CA PRO A 42 -7.83 -9.07 7.49
C PRO A 42 -8.13 -8.47 6.13
N THR A 43 -8.78 -7.32 6.15
CA THR A 43 -8.96 -6.50 4.96
C THR A 43 -8.16 -5.22 5.17
N VAL A 44 -7.26 -4.94 4.25
CA VAL A 44 -6.50 -3.70 4.26
C VAL A 44 -7.03 -2.85 3.12
N THR A 45 -7.43 -1.63 3.41
CA THR A 45 -7.99 -0.71 2.42
C THR A 45 -7.00 0.40 2.14
N VAL A 46 -6.72 0.63 0.87
CA VAL A 46 -5.81 1.69 0.44
C VAL A 46 -6.40 2.42 -0.74
N LYS A 47 -5.91 3.60 -0.99
CA LYS A 47 -6.33 4.37 -2.16
C LYS A 47 -5.52 3.98 -3.39
N LYS A 48 -6.10 4.14 -4.55
CA LYS A 48 -5.43 3.92 -5.82
C LYS A 48 -4.14 4.74 -5.86
N GLY A 49 -3.08 4.15 -6.29
CA GLY A 49 -1.77 4.80 -6.34
C GLY A 49 -0.90 4.52 -5.12
N THR A 50 -1.43 3.86 -4.12
CA THR A 50 -0.67 3.53 -2.93
C THR A 50 0.37 2.46 -3.24
N LYS A 51 1.56 2.62 -2.70
CA LYS A 51 2.59 1.59 -2.74
C LYS A 51 2.41 0.72 -1.51
N VAL A 52 2.03 -0.52 -1.70
CA VAL A 52 1.88 -1.47 -0.60
C VAL A 52 3.17 -2.25 -0.47
N THR A 53 3.71 -2.32 0.73
CA THR A 53 4.95 -3.02 1.02
C THR A 53 4.67 -4.12 2.03
N TRP A 54 4.88 -5.35 1.60
CA TRP A 54 4.78 -6.51 2.49
C TRP A 54 6.15 -6.73 3.10
N ARG A 55 6.20 -6.85 4.44
CA ARG A 55 7.45 -6.97 5.17
C ARG A 55 7.47 -8.28 5.97
N TRP A 56 8.43 -9.12 5.71
CA TRP A 56 8.59 -10.39 6.42
C TRP A 56 9.14 -10.14 7.81
N THR A 57 8.44 -10.62 8.83
CA THR A 57 8.83 -10.46 10.22
C THR A 57 9.03 -11.78 10.95
N GLY A 58 8.64 -12.89 10.34
CA GLY A 58 8.80 -14.20 10.91
C GLY A 58 10.09 -14.86 10.45
N LYS A 59 10.13 -16.18 10.52
CA LYS A 59 11.31 -16.95 10.16
C LYS A 59 11.08 -17.86 8.98
N ASP A 60 9.85 -18.24 8.73
CA ASP A 60 9.55 -19.23 7.70
C ASP A 60 9.43 -18.60 6.32
N MET A 61 9.43 -19.43 5.32
CA MET A 61 9.33 -18.99 3.94
C MET A 61 7.87 -18.70 3.58
N HIS A 62 7.64 -17.56 2.98
CA HIS A 62 6.32 -17.15 2.52
C HIS A 62 6.45 -16.37 1.22
N ASN A 63 5.35 -16.26 0.49
CA ASN A 63 5.26 -15.34 -0.62
C ASN A 63 3.97 -14.52 -0.53
N VAL A 64 3.84 -13.57 -1.41
CA VAL A 64 2.65 -12.77 -1.59
C VAL A 64 2.14 -13.09 -2.98
N ALA A 65 0.94 -13.60 -3.11
CA ALA A 65 0.39 -13.96 -4.41
C ALA A 65 -1.08 -13.56 -4.49
N VAL A 66 -1.45 -12.88 -5.56
CA VAL A 66 -2.85 -12.53 -5.80
C VAL A 66 -3.50 -13.67 -6.55
N THR A 67 -4.54 -14.25 -5.96
CA THR A 67 -5.30 -15.32 -6.62
C THR A 67 -6.55 -14.80 -7.30
N LYS A 68 -7.11 -13.69 -6.82
CA LYS A 68 -8.29 -13.05 -7.42
C LYS A 68 -8.11 -11.56 -7.34
N GLY A 69 -8.48 -10.86 -8.38
CA GLY A 69 -8.43 -9.40 -8.39
C GLY A 69 -8.21 -8.85 -9.79
N PRO A 70 -8.26 -7.52 -9.91
CA PRO A 70 -8.11 -6.87 -11.21
C PRO A 70 -6.77 -7.08 -11.88
N VAL A 71 -5.72 -7.27 -11.08
CA VAL A 71 -4.36 -7.50 -11.58
C VAL A 71 -3.76 -8.63 -10.78
N LYS A 72 -3.13 -9.58 -11.46
CA LYS A 72 -2.45 -10.68 -10.78
C LYS A 72 -0.97 -10.34 -10.66
N PHE A 73 -0.41 -10.61 -9.50
CA PHE A 73 1.02 -10.47 -9.28
C PHE A 73 1.46 -11.39 -8.14
N HIS A 74 2.75 -11.61 -8.02
CA HIS A 74 3.28 -12.39 -6.90
C HIS A 74 4.73 -12.00 -6.63
N SER A 75 5.16 -12.25 -5.41
CA SER A 75 6.56 -12.13 -5.02
C SER A 75 7.26 -13.45 -5.24
N SER A 76 8.58 -13.43 -5.10
CA SER A 76 9.35 -14.65 -4.93
C SER A 76 9.09 -15.18 -3.52
N TYR A 77 9.50 -16.40 -3.25
CA TYR A 77 9.45 -16.94 -1.89
C TYR A 77 10.61 -16.34 -1.11
N LYS A 78 10.32 -15.87 0.10
CA LYS A 78 11.30 -15.17 0.94
C LYS A 78 11.16 -15.59 2.38
N THR A 79 12.27 -15.50 3.11
CA THR A 79 12.27 -15.67 4.56
C THR A 79 12.51 -14.33 5.28
N SER A 80 12.86 -13.28 4.53
CA SER A 80 13.11 -11.96 5.09
C SER A 80 12.96 -10.90 4.02
N GLY A 81 13.01 -9.65 4.42
CA GLY A 81 12.97 -8.54 3.48
C GLY A 81 11.56 -8.06 3.19
N THR A 82 11.39 -7.51 2.01
CA THR A 82 10.13 -6.90 1.62
C THR A 82 9.78 -7.20 0.17
N PHE A 83 8.52 -7.01 -0.16
CA PHE A 83 8.03 -7.00 -1.53
C PHE A 83 7.07 -5.82 -1.63
N SER A 84 7.20 -5.00 -2.65
CA SER A 84 6.34 -3.84 -2.82
C SER A 84 5.65 -3.85 -4.17
N ARG A 85 4.44 -3.31 -4.18
CA ARG A 85 3.68 -3.14 -5.41
C ARG A 85 2.85 -1.87 -5.34
N LYS A 86 2.89 -1.08 -6.39
CA LYS A 86 2.02 0.09 -6.48
C LYS A 86 0.69 -0.38 -7.05
N LEU A 87 -0.40 -0.10 -6.36
CA LEU A 87 -1.72 -0.56 -6.74
C LEU A 87 -2.44 0.52 -7.51
N THR A 88 -2.60 0.34 -8.81
CA THR A 88 -3.18 1.35 -9.68
C THR A 88 -4.58 1.01 -10.16
N ARG A 89 -5.07 -0.20 -9.88
CA ARG A 89 -6.40 -0.61 -10.30
C ARG A 89 -7.29 -0.84 -9.10
N THR A 90 -8.43 -0.15 -9.07
CA THR A 90 -9.40 -0.30 -7.98
C THR A 90 -10.04 -1.67 -8.02
N GLY A 91 -10.43 -2.15 -6.88
CA GLY A 91 -11.09 -3.45 -6.72
C GLY A 91 -10.61 -4.17 -5.49
N THR A 92 -11.06 -5.39 -5.33
CA THR A 92 -10.69 -6.22 -4.21
C THR A 92 -9.79 -7.35 -4.69
N TYR A 93 -8.66 -7.48 -4.03
CA TYR A 93 -7.66 -8.49 -4.34
C TYR A 93 -7.64 -9.52 -3.21
N THR A 94 -7.63 -10.78 -3.56
CA THR A 94 -7.39 -11.85 -2.59
C THR A 94 -5.91 -12.20 -2.68
N VAL A 95 -5.23 -12.04 -1.55
CA VAL A 95 -3.79 -12.26 -1.45
C VAL A 95 -3.55 -13.45 -0.55
N VAL A 96 -2.71 -14.36 -0.97
CA VAL A 96 -2.39 -15.57 -0.20
C VAL A 96 -0.89 -15.81 -0.17
N CYS A 97 -0.46 -16.67 0.74
CA CYS A 97 0.82 -17.32 0.64
C CYS A 97 0.57 -18.65 -0.03
N SER A 98 1.22 -18.89 -1.15
CA SER A 98 0.93 -20.06 -1.99
C SER A 98 1.17 -21.40 -1.30
N ILE A 99 2.06 -21.45 -0.34
CA ILE A 99 2.37 -22.70 0.35
C ILE A 99 1.59 -22.87 1.66
N HIS A 100 0.82 -21.88 2.06
CA HIS A 100 0.02 -21.95 3.28
C HIS A 100 -1.46 -21.63 3.04
N GLN A 101 -1.94 -21.85 1.81
CA GLN A 101 -3.36 -21.65 1.54
C GLN A 101 -4.17 -22.81 2.08
N PRO A 102 -5.42 -22.54 2.37
CA PRO A 102 -6.10 -21.26 2.25
C PRO A 102 -5.99 -20.38 3.49
N ASP A 103 -5.34 -20.85 4.53
CA ASP A 103 -5.37 -20.17 5.81
C ASP A 103 -4.61 -18.85 5.83
N MET A 104 -3.46 -18.79 5.20
CA MET A 104 -2.69 -17.57 5.17
C MET A 104 -3.14 -16.70 4.01
N ARG A 105 -4.09 -15.81 4.29
CA ARG A 105 -4.66 -14.92 3.28
C ARG A 105 -5.14 -13.60 3.84
N MET A 106 -5.33 -12.64 2.97
CA MET A 106 -5.89 -11.34 3.30
C MET A 106 -6.65 -10.79 2.11
N LYS A 107 -7.47 -9.79 2.36
CA LYS A 107 -8.09 -9.01 1.31
C LYS A 107 -7.39 -7.67 1.23
N LEU A 108 -7.16 -7.19 0.03
CA LEU A 108 -6.61 -5.88 -0.20
C LEU A 108 -7.62 -5.12 -1.06
N ARG A 109 -8.19 -4.06 -0.50
CA ARG A 109 -9.21 -3.30 -1.19
C ARG A 109 -8.61 -1.98 -1.65
N VAL A 110 -8.64 -1.74 -2.95
CA VAL A 110 -8.11 -0.52 -3.54
C VAL A 110 -9.27 0.34 -3.99
N THR A 111 -9.38 1.55 -3.43
CA THR A 111 -10.46 2.48 -3.71
C THR A 111 -9.93 3.69 -4.49
N ARG A 112 -10.83 4.53 -4.96
CA ARG A 112 -10.44 5.76 -5.66
C ARG A 112 -9.69 6.71 -4.78
#